data_f0435dd05493f1ad13549c150acdf308
#
_entry.id   f0435dd05493f1ad13549c150acdf308
#
_cell.length_a   1.000
_cell.length_b   1.000
_cell.length_c   1.000
_cell.angle_alpha   90.00
_cell.angle_beta   90.00
_cell.angle_gamma   90.00
#
_symmetry.space_group_name_H-M   'P 1'
#
loop_
_entity.id
_entity.type
_entity.pdbx_description
1 polymer ?
#
loop_
_entity_poly.entity_id
_entity_poly.type
_entity_poly.pdbx_seq_one_letter_code
_entity_poly.pdbx_strand_id
1 'polypeptide(L)'
;LSGKEEQVTKLPNGLSVLILKDTRFPLVSTRLYVHAGSSYETPDQAGISHVLEHMVFKGTDSRPKSAISQEVESAGGYLNAATSYDYTVYITDMPDRHWKLGMDVVRDMAFHPTLDPQELESEKNVIVAELQRGEDDPGSRMFKTLLADTLKGTPYDRPIIGYEKTIRALTTQNLRDYIAKYYQPQNMLLVVVGN
;
A
#
# COMPACT_ATOMS: atom_id res chain seq x y z
N LEU A 1 -17.82 11.54 21.75
CA LEU A 1 -17.99 10.99 20.38
C LEU A 1 -19.46 10.68 20.06
N SER A 2 -20.41 11.41 20.65
CA SER A 2 -21.84 11.26 20.36
C SER A 2 -22.19 11.94 19.05
N GLY A 3 -22.71 11.22 18.06
CA GLY A 3 -23.26 11.75 16.81
C GLY A 3 -22.60 11.29 15.52
N LYS A 4 -21.69 10.31 15.55
CA LYS A 4 -21.13 9.72 14.33
C LYS A 4 -21.96 8.48 13.97
N GLU A 5 -22.56 8.51 12.79
CA GLU A 5 -23.17 7.32 12.22
C GLU A 5 -22.08 6.42 11.65
N GLU A 6 -21.94 5.24 12.23
CA GLU A 6 -21.04 4.19 11.77
C GLU A 6 -21.83 3.12 11.04
N GLN A 7 -21.42 2.81 9.81
CA GLN A 7 -22.02 1.73 9.02
C GLN A 7 -20.91 0.74 8.63
N VAL A 8 -21.10 -0.51 9.04
CA VAL A 8 -20.24 -1.62 8.63
C VAL A 8 -21.07 -2.52 7.72
N THR A 9 -20.57 -2.75 6.51
CA THR A 9 -21.26 -3.55 5.49
C THR A 9 -20.26 -4.49 4.83
N LYS A 10 -20.70 -5.72 4.54
CA LYS A 10 -19.95 -6.63 3.69
C LYS A 10 -20.63 -6.72 2.34
N LEU A 11 -19.91 -6.36 1.26
CA LEU A 11 -20.42 -6.41 -0.09
C LEU A 11 -20.51 -7.87 -0.60
N PRO A 12 -21.33 -8.13 -1.64
CA PRO A 12 -21.48 -9.49 -2.21
C PRO A 12 -20.16 -10.14 -2.67
N ASN A 13 -19.18 -9.33 -3.11
CA ASN A 13 -17.84 -9.80 -3.49
C ASN A 13 -16.92 -10.07 -2.30
N GLY A 14 -17.39 -9.89 -1.06
CA GLY A 14 -16.64 -10.12 0.16
C GLY A 14 -15.88 -8.93 0.73
N LEU A 15 -15.86 -7.77 0.03
CA LEU A 15 -15.23 -6.55 0.56
C LEU A 15 -15.97 -6.06 1.79
N SER A 16 -15.22 -5.84 2.87
CA SER A 16 -15.72 -5.16 4.06
C SER A 16 -15.62 -3.65 3.88
N VAL A 17 -16.69 -2.92 4.19
CA VAL A 17 -16.75 -1.46 4.07
C VAL A 17 -17.17 -0.87 5.40
N LEU A 18 -16.38 0.07 5.92
CA LEU A 18 -16.68 0.88 7.10
C LEU A 18 -16.86 2.33 6.64
N ILE A 19 -18.05 2.88 6.88
CA ILE A 19 -18.35 4.29 6.61
C ILE A 19 -18.60 5.00 7.93
N LEU A 20 -17.89 6.10 8.13
CA LEU A 20 -18.09 6.99 9.27
C LEU A 20 -18.39 8.40 8.77
N LYS A 21 -19.64 8.83 8.97
CA LYS A 21 -20.05 10.18 8.59
C LYS A 21 -19.47 11.22 9.55
N ASP A 22 -18.76 12.20 8.99
CA ASP A 22 -18.20 13.33 9.74
C ASP A 22 -18.27 14.61 8.90
N THR A 23 -19.26 15.44 9.19
CA THR A 23 -19.58 16.65 8.42
C THR A 23 -18.86 17.91 8.91
N ARG A 24 -17.91 17.78 9.84
CA ARG A 24 -17.20 18.93 10.41
C ARG A 24 -16.31 19.65 9.43
N PHE A 25 -15.80 18.94 8.43
CA PHE A 25 -14.95 19.47 7.38
C PHE A 25 -15.41 18.95 6.00
N PRO A 26 -15.28 19.73 4.92
CA PRO A 26 -15.63 19.31 3.57
C PRO A 26 -14.53 18.40 2.97
N LEU A 27 -14.22 17.32 3.66
CA LEU A 27 -13.19 16.35 3.31
C LEU A 27 -13.72 14.94 3.41
N VAL A 28 -13.21 14.07 2.53
CA VAL A 28 -13.42 12.62 2.59
C VAL A 28 -12.06 11.92 2.60
N SER A 29 -11.81 11.19 3.67
CA SER A 29 -10.67 10.28 3.82
C SER A 29 -11.06 8.88 3.37
N THR A 30 -10.31 8.31 2.44
CA THR A 30 -10.47 6.91 1.99
C THR A 30 -9.22 6.13 2.33
N ARG A 31 -9.39 4.96 2.93
CA ARG A 31 -8.33 4.01 3.26
C ARG A 31 -8.73 2.63 2.76
N LEU A 32 -7.97 2.08 1.81
CA LEU A 32 -8.12 0.69 1.41
C LEU A 32 -7.01 -0.13 2.07
N TYR A 33 -7.37 -0.94 3.05
CA TYR A 33 -6.48 -1.88 3.71
C TYR A 33 -6.51 -3.21 2.98
N VAL A 34 -5.33 -3.74 2.70
CA VAL A 34 -5.13 -5.11 2.24
C VAL A 34 -4.51 -5.89 3.40
N HIS A 35 -5.09 -7.02 3.79
CA HIS A 35 -4.56 -7.88 4.86
C HIS A 35 -3.40 -8.72 4.32
N ALA A 36 -2.35 -8.03 3.95
CA ALA A 36 -1.09 -8.57 3.47
C ALA A 36 0.01 -7.52 3.63
N GLY A 37 1.12 -7.92 4.18
CA GLY A 37 2.32 -7.13 4.40
C GLY A 37 3.52 -8.05 4.52
N SER A 38 4.62 -7.57 5.09
CA SER A 38 5.88 -8.33 5.09
C SER A 38 5.82 -9.66 5.86
N SER A 39 4.91 -9.81 6.83
CA SER A 39 4.76 -11.08 7.56
C SER A 39 4.18 -12.22 6.71
N TYR A 40 3.51 -11.89 5.60
CA TYR A 40 2.93 -12.85 4.66
C TYR A 40 3.88 -13.29 3.54
N GLU A 41 5.07 -12.70 3.49
CA GLU A 41 6.08 -12.99 2.48
C GLU A 41 6.84 -14.27 2.78
N THR A 42 7.28 -14.95 1.73
CA THR A 42 8.27 -16.03 1.87
C THR A 42 9.68 -15.44 2.01
N PRO A 43 10.64 -16.13 2.66
CA PRO A 43 11.98 -15.58 2.88
C PRO A 43 12.72 -15.19 1.60
N ASP A 44 12.47 -15.88 0.49
CA ASP A 44 13.06 -15.62 -0.82
C ASP A 44 12.43 -14.43 -1.54
N GLN A 45 11.23 -13.99 -1.10
CA GLN A 45 10.50 -12.84 -1.63
C GLN A 45 10.41 -11.68 -0.63
N ALA A 46 11.27 -11.66 0.40
CA ALA A 46 11.27 -10.59 1.40
C ALA A 46 11.42 -9.21 0.75
N GLY A 47 10.47 -8.32 1.05
CA GLY A 47 10.34 -6.97 0.48
C GLY A 47 9.33 -6.84 -0.65
N ILE A 48 8.68 -7.94 -1.10
CA ILE A 48 7.74 -7.88 -2.24
C ILE A 48 6.55 -6.96 -1.98
N SER A 49 6.04 -6.88 -0.75
CA SER A 49 4.94 -5.99 -0.39
C SER A 49 5.31 -4.52 -0.58
N HIS A 50 6.52 -4.14 -0.15
CA HIS A 50 7.04 -2.79 -0.29
C HIS A 50 7.38 -2.46 -1.76
N VAL A 51 7.96 -3.41 -2.51
CA VAL A 51 8.19 -3.25 -3.95
C VAL A 51 6.87 -3.04 -4.70
N LEU A 52 5.82 -3.79 -4.34
CA LEU A 52 4.49 -3.60 -4.94
C LEU A 52 3.91 -2.23 -4.61
N GLU A 53 4.08 -1.74 -3.37
CA GLU A 53 3.67 -0.40 -2.98
C GLU A 53 4.28 0.67 -3.91
N HIS A 54 5.58 0.59 -4.21
CA HIS A 54 6.22 1.48 -5.18
C HIS A 54 5.63 1.33 -6.59
N MET A 55 5.43 0.09 -7.03
CA MET A 55 5.01 -0.21 -8.41
C MET A 55 3.58 0.23 -8.73
N VAL A 56 2.68 0.30 -7.76
CA VAL A 56 1.29 0.75 -8.00
C VAL A 56 1.19 2.24 -8.36
N PHE A 57 2.24 3.03 -8.08
CA PHE A 57 2.36 4.43 -8.51
C PHE A 57 2.95 4.58 -9.93
N LYS A 58 3.38 3.50 -10.57
CA LYS A 58 4.09 3.53 -11.85
C LYS A 58 3.21 3.27 -13.08
N GLY A 59 1.92 3.37 -12.90
CA GLY A 59 0.93 3.24 -13.96
C GLY A 59 -0.10 2.16 -13.68
N THR A 60 -1.28 2.38 -14.23
CA THR A 60 -2.39 1.44 -14.22
C THR A 60 -2.87 1.22 -15.66
N ASP A 61 -3.81 0.30 -15.86
CA ASP A 61 -4.39 0.05 -17.19
C ASP A 61 -5.07 1.30 -17.79
N SER A 62 -5.56 2.21 -16.92
CA SER A 62 -6.29 3.41 -17.34
C SER A 62 -5.53 4.72 -17.13
N ARG A 63 -4.43 4.72 -16.35
CA ARG A 63 -3.67 5.92 -16.00
C ARG A 63 -2.17 5.71 -16.21
N PRO A 64 -1.50 6.54 -17.03
CA PRO A 64 -0.03 6.56 -17.06
C PRO A 64 0.50 6.99 -15.67
N LYS A 65 1.75 6.66 -15.37
CA LYS A 65 2.37 6.95 -14.06
C LYS A 65 2.27 8.43 -13.65
N SER A 66 2.40 9.34 -14.60
CA SER A 66 2.29 10.78 -14.34
C SER A 66 0.89 11.23 -13.92
N ALA A 67 -0.16 10.52 -14.32
CA ALA A 67 -1.54 10.89 -14.05
C ALA A 67 -1.99 10.50 -12.64
N ILE A 68 -1.44 9.45 -12.04
CA ILE A 68 -1.91 8.90 -10.77
C ILE A 68 -1.88 9.96 -9.66
N SER A 69 -0.71 10.49 -9.33
CA SER A 69 -0.60 11.55 -8.31
C SER A 69 -1.14 12.89 -8.81
N GLN A 70 -0.90 13.22 -10.09
CA GLN A 70 -1.30 14.51 -10.66
C GLN A 70 -2.82 14.74 -10.65
N GLU A 71 -3.63 13.73 -10.94
CA GLU A 71 -5.10 13.85 -10.89
C GLU A 71 -5.58 14.18 -9.48
N VAL A 72 -5.03 13.51 -8.47
CA VAL A 72 -5.38 13.73 -7.06
C VAL A 72 -4.92 15.11 -6.59
N GLU A 73 -3.67 15.46 -6.83
CA GLU A 73 -3.09 16.75 -6.43
C GLU A 73 -3.77 17.94 -7.12
N SER A 74 -4.08 17.83 -8.42
CA SER A 74 -4.79 18.88 -9.17
C SER A 74 -6.22 19.10 -8.64
N ALA A 75 -6.82 18.08 -8.03
CA ALA A 75 -8.12 18.19 -7.38
C ALA A 75 -8.02 18.68 -5.91
N GLY A 76 -6.82 19.03 -5.44
CA GLY A 76 -6.57 19.48 -4.07
C GLY A 76 -6.54 18.35 -3.06
N GLY A 77 -6.30 17.12 -3.50
CA GLY A 77 -6.24 15.93 -2.66
C GLY A 77 -4.81 15.52 -2.30
N TYR A 78 -4.74 14.49 -1.47
CA TYR A 78 -3.51 13.82 -1.05
C TYR A 78 -3.62 12.33 -1.37
N LEU A 79 -2.54 11.75 -1.88
CA LEU A 79 -2.42 10.33 -2.19
C LEU A 79 -1.16 9.77 -1.56
N ASN A 80 -1.28 8.62 -0.89
CA ASN A 80 -0.14 7.89 -0.35
C ASN A 80 -0.45 6.40 -0.25
N ALA A 81 0.59 5.61 0.05
CA ALA A 81 0.48 4.22 0.46
C ALA A 81 1.51 3.92 1.55
N ALA A 82 1.29 2.86 2.31
CA ALA A 82 2.21 2.40 3.33
C ALA A 82 2.12 0.88 3.51
N THR A 83 3.27 0.25 3.67
CA THR A 83 3.41 -1.17 3.96
C THR A 83 3.81 -1.38 5.41
N SER A 84 3.09 -2.24 6.11
CA SER A 84 3.41 -2.72 7.45
C SER A 84 3.70 -4.23 7.44
N TYR A 85 3.87 -4.83 8.62
CA TYR A 85 4.03 -6.27 8.74
C TYR A 85 2.78 -7.04 8.31
N ASP A 86 1.58 -6.59 8.76
CA ASP A 86 0.34 -7.34 8.62
C ASP A 86 -0.62 -6.76 7.57
N TYR A 87 -0.34 -5.56 7.07
CA TYR A 87 -1.20 -4.89 6.10
C TYR A 87 -0.44 -3.95 5.19
N THR A 88 -1.04 -3.67 4.05
CA THR A 88 -0.72 -2.54 3.18
C THR A 88 -1.94 -1.64 3.10
N VAL A 89 -1.75 -0.33 3.12
CA VAL A 89 -2.85 0.63 3.05
C VAL A 89 -2.62 1.64 1.92
N TYR A 90 -3.67 1.88 1.15
CA TYR A 90 -3.76 2.94 0.14
C TYR A 90 -4.63 4.06 0.67
N ILE A 91 -4.17 5.28 0.51
CA ILE A 91 -4.65 6.44 1.24
C ILE A 91 -4.99 7.55 0.27
N THR A 92 -6.22 8.07 0.31
CA THR A 92 -6.54 9.37 -0.26
C THR A 92 -7.29 10.23 0.73
N ASP A 93 -6.97 11.52 0.75
CA ASP A 93 -7.72 12.56 1.43
C ASP A 93 -8.12 13.57 0.37
N MET A 94 -9.42 13.71 0.14
CA MET A 94 -9.98 14.50 -0.95
C MET A 94 -10.93 15.59 -0.44
N PRO A 95 -11.02 16.75 -1.12
CA PRO A 95 -12.21 17.60 -0.97
C PRO A 95 -13.47 16.77 -1.24
N ASP A 96 -14.53 16.99 -0.47
CA ASP A 96 -15.77 16.20 -0.56
C ASP A 96 -16.36 16.15 -1.97
N ARG A 97 -16.28 17.25 -2.73
CA ARG A 97 -16.73 17.30 -4.13
C ARG A 97 -15.94 16.38 -5.10
N HIS A 98 -14.76 15.90 -4.69
CA HIS A 98 -13.86 15.07 -5.50
C HIS A 98 -13.60 13.68 -4.91
N TRP A 99 -14.37 13.26 -3.88
CA TRP A 99 -14.15 11.98 -3.21
C TRP A 99 -14.16 10.76 -4.15
N LYS A 100 -15.00 10.80 -5.19
CA LYS A 100 -15.10 9.72 -6.19
C LYS A 100 -13.79 9.52 -6.94
N LEU A 101 -13.10 10.60 -7.28
CA LEU A 101 -11.79 10.53 -7.94
C LEU A 101 -10.77 9.82 -7.05
N GLY A 102 -10.67 10.18 -5.77
CA GLY A 102 -9.75 9.54 -4.83
C GLY A 102 -10.02 8.04 -4.68
N MET A 103 -11.29 7.66 -4.57
CA MET A 103 -11.70 6.26 -4.50
C MET A 103 -11.38 5.49 -5.78
N ASP A 104 -11.63 6.09 -6.95
CA ASP A 104 -11.33 5.47 -8.25
C ASP A 104 -9.83 5.27 -8.46
N VAL A 105 -9.00 6.24 -8.08
CA VAL A 105 -7.54 6.13 -8.14
C VAL A 105 -7.03 5.00 -7.25
N VAL A 106 -7.49 4.92 -5.99
CA VAL A 106 -7.11 3.84 -5.07
C VAL A 106 -7.52 2.47 -5.61
N ARG A 107 -8.74 2.35 -6.15
CA ARG A 107 -9.21 1.12 -6.79
C ARG A 107 -8.31 0.72 -7.96
N ASP A 108 -8.00 1.67 -8.81
CA ASP A 108 -7.21 1.45 -10.02
C ASP A 108 -5.77 0.99 -9.67
N MET A 109 -5.14 1.66 -8.70
CA MET A 109 -3.82 1.28 -8.20
C MET A 109 -3.80 -0.13 -7.58
N ALA A 110 -4.82 -0.49 -6.79
CA ALA A 110 -4.84 -1.75 -6.08
C ALA A 110 -5.17 -2.96 -6.98
N PHE A 111 -6.02 -2.76 -7.99
CA PHE A 111 -6.56 -3.87 -8.80
C PHE A 111 -6.03 -3.92 -10.24
N HIS A 112 -5.52 -2.81 -10.77
CA HIS A 112 -5.15 -2.69 -12.18
C HIS A 112 -3.76 -2.09 -12.42
N PRO A 113 -2.74 -2.36 -11.57
CA PRO A 113 -1.39 -1.84 -11.82
C PRO A 113 -0.78 -2.49 -13.06
N THR A 114 -0.13 -1.70 -13.90
CA THR A 114 0.50 -2.17 -15.14
C THR A 114 1.67 -3.12 -14.86
N LEU A 115 2.44 -2.86 -13.80
CA LEU A 115 3.63 -3.62 -13.40
C LEU A 115 4.64 -3.76 -14.56
N ASP A 116 5.00 -2.63 -15.16
CA ASP A 116 5.96 -2.59 -16.26
C ASP A 116 7.34 -3.11 -15.82
N PRO A 117 7.97 -4.04 -16.58
CA PRO A 117 9.26 -4.60 -16.21
C PRO A 117 10.41 -3.58 -16.14
N GLN A 118 10.40 -2.55 -16.99
CA GLN A 118 11.45 -1.52 -16.99
C GLN A 118 11.29 -0.59 -15.80
N GLU A 119 10.05 -0.24 -15.45
CA GLU A 119 9.77 0.51 -14.21
C GLU A 119 10.17 -0.30 -12.97
N LEU A 120 9.94 -1.62 -12.95
CA LEU A 120 10.38 -2.47 -11.84
C LEU A 120 11.90 -2.43 -11.66
N GLU A 121 12.68 -2.56 -12.74
CA GLU A 121 14.15 -2.49 -12.65
C GLU A 121 14.64 -1.12 -12.16
N SER A 122 13.96 -0.05 -12.57
CA SER A 122 14.24 1.30 -12.06
C SER A 122 13.93 1.42 -10.56
N GLU A 123 12.76 0.96 -10.14
CA GLU A 123 12.33 1.04 -8.73
C GLU A 123 13.16 0.17 -7.80
N LYS A 124 13.66 -0.98 -8.24
CA LYS A 124 14.61 -1.77 -7.44
C LYS A 124 15.83 -0.94 -7.03
N ASN A 125 16.35 -0.09 -7.91
CA ASN A 125 17.48 0.78 -7.57
C ASN A 125 17.08 1.85 -6.54
N VAL A 126 15.89 2.42 -6.64
CA VAL A 126 15.34 3.39 -5.67
C VAL A 126 15.20 2.72 -4.29
N ILE A 127 14.61 1.53 -4.25
CA ILE A 127 14.38 0.78 -3.00
C ILE A 127 15.70 0.33 -2.37
N VAL A 128 16.69 -0.10 -3.16
CA VAL A 128 18.03 -0.43 -2.65
C VAL A 128 18.72 0.82 -2.07
N ALA A 129 18.58 1.97 -2.71
CA ALA A 129 19.10 3.23 -2.16
C ALA A 129 18.39 3.62 -0.85
N GLU A 130 17.09 3.39 -0.74
CA GLU A 130 16.33 3.58 0.50
C GLU A 130 16.82 2.63 1.61
N LEU A 131 17.02 1.35 1.29
CA LEU A 131 17.58 0.37 2.20
C LEU A 131 18.96 0.81 2.74
N GLN A 132 19.84 1.29 1.86
CA GLN A 132 21.15 1.78 2.24
C GLN A 132 21.06 2.99 3.17
N ARG A 133 20.17 3.95 2.90
CA ARG A 133 19.92 5.08 3.82
C ARG A 133 19.46 4.62 5.21
N GLY A 134 18.61 3.59 5.27
CA GLY A 134 18.22 2.98 6.53
C GLY A 134 19.36 2.31 7.28
N GLU A 135 20.32 1.70 6.56
CA GLU A 135 21.54 1.12 7.17
C GLU A 135 22.50 2.19 7.69
N ASP A 136 22.50 3.39 7.11
CA ASP A 136 23.33 4.51 7.54
C ASP A 136 22.75 5.23 8.78
N ASP A 137 21.47 5.03 9.08
CA ASP A 137 20.81 5.59 10.27
C ASP A 137 20.99 4.69 11.50
N PRO A 138 21.69 5.14 12.57
CA PRO A 138 21.93 4.30 13.74
C PRO A 138 20.66 3.84 14.46
N GLY A 139 19.59 4.67 14.48
CA GLY A 139 18.32 4.35 15.11
C GLY A 139 17.59 3.22 14.36
N SER A 140 17.52 3.32 13.04
CA SER A 140 16.93 2.30 12.17
C SER A 140 17.69 0.98 12.25
N ARG A 141 19.00 1.01 12.26
CA ARG A 141 19.85 -0.19 12.43
C ARG A 141 19.63 -0.86 13.79
N MET A 142 19.59 -0.08 14.85
CA MET A 142 19.35 -0.59 16.21
C MET A 142 17.98 -1.28 16.26
N PHE A 143 16.93 -0.63 15.77
CA PHE A 143 15.57 -1.17 15.78
C PHE A 143 15.45 -2.45 14.94
N LYS A 144 16.05 -2.46 13.74
CA LYS A 144 16.13 -3.63 12.86
C LYS A 144 16.81 -4.81 13.56
N THR A 145 17.97 -4.57 14.20
CA THR A 145 18.70 -5.60 14.94
C THR A 145 17.87 -6.13 16.13
N LEU A 146 17.24 -5.23 16.88
CA LEU A 146 16.37 -5.61 18.00
C LEU A 146 15.25 -6.55 17.56
N LEU A 147 14.56 -6.22 16.46
CA LEU A 147 13.48 -7.08 15.94
C LEU A 147 14.02 -8.42 15.43
N ALA A 148 15.13 -8.41 14.69
CA ALA A 148 15.75 -9.63 14.17
C ALA A 148 16.16 -10.60 15.28
N ASP A 149 16.65 -10.08 16.41
CA ASP A 149 17.10 -10.89 17.53
C ASP A 149 15.93 -11.34 18.42
N THR A 150 14.98 -10.44 18.71
CA THR A 150 13.88 -10.73 19.64
C THR A 150 12.77 -11.57 19.01
N LEU A 151 12.55 -11.43 17.69
CA LEU A 151 11.49 -12.11 16.94
C LEU A 151 12.05 -13.20 16.01
N LYS A 152 13.27 -13.64 16.25
CA LYS A 152 13.99 -14.62 15.42
C LYS A 152 13.16 -15.88 15.19
N GLY A 153 13.06 -16.28 13.92
CA GLY A 153 12.30 -17.45 13.49
C GLY A 153 10.81 -17.19 13.29
N THR A 154 10.36 -15.94 13.45
CA THR A 154 9.00 -15.52 13.10
C THR A 154 9.03 -14.70 11.80
N PRO A 155 7.88 -14.49 11.13
CA PRO A 155 7.81 -13.60 9.96
C PRO A 155 8.21 -12.15 10.24
N TYR A 156 8.23 -11.73 11.49
CA TYR A 156 8.54 -10.36 11.94
C TYR A 156 10.05 -10.12 12.15
N ASP A 157 10.89 -11.13 12.01
CA ASP A 157 12.35 -10.98 12.11
C ASP A 157 12.97 -10.35 10.86
N ARG A 158 12.21 -10.31 9.76
CA ARG A 158 12.63 -9.70 8.49
C ARG A 158 12.20 -8.25 8.39
N PRO A 159 13.04 -7.35 7.85
CA PRO A 159 12.65 -5.96 7.63
C PRO A 159 11.58 -5.85 6.54
N ILE A 160 10.64 -4.90 6.70
CA ILE A 160 9.56 -4.65 5.74
C ILE A 160 10.11 -4.35 4.34
N ILE A 161 11.18 -3.58 4.26
CA ILE A 161 11.84 -3.24 2.99
C ILE A 161 12.49 -4.46 2.30
N GLY A 162 12.73 -5.55 3.03
CA GLY A 162 13.42 -6.73 2.54
C GLY A 162 14.94 -6.60 2.54
N TYR A 163 15.58 -7.35 1.66
CA TYR A 163 17.04 -7.39 1.49
C TYR A 163 17.41 -7.09 0.03
N GLU A 164 18.57 -6.50 -0.21
CA GLU A 164 19.01 -6.18 -1.58
C GLU A 164 18.95 -7.42 -2.50
N LYS A 165 19.42 -8.57 -2.01
CA LYS A 165 19.39 -9.82 -2.76
C LYS A 165 17.98 -10.22 -3.18
N THR A 166 17.01 -10.16 -2.27
CA THR A 166 15.62 -10.55 -2.56
C THR A 166 14.96 -9.53 -3.46
N ILE A 167 15.14 -8.22 -3.21
CA ILE A 167 14.59 -7.13 -4.03
C ILE A 167 15.06 -7.28 -5.48
N ARG A 168 16.36 -7.49 -5.71
CA ARG A 168 16.91 -7.64 -7.07
C ARG A 168 16.43 -8.90 -7.80
N ALA A 169 16.06 -9.95 -7.08
CA ALA A 169 15.56 -11.20 -7.65
C ALA A 169 14.07 -11.14 -8.05
N LEU A 170 13.30 -10.17 -7.52
CA LEU A 170 11.86 -10.06 -7.82
C LEU A 170 11.61 -9.80 -9.31
N THR A 171 10.55 -10.41 -9.81
CA THR A 171 10.05 -10.24 -11.18
C THR A 171 8.64 -9.69 -11.17
N THR A 172 8.17 -9.14 -12.29
CA THR A 172 6.78 -8.74 -12.43
C THR A 172 5.81 -9.91 -12.24
N GLN A 173 6.23 -11.13 -12.57
CA GLN A 173 5.41 -12.32 -12.33
C GLN A 173 5.23 -12.57 -10.82
N ASN A 174 6.29 -12.41 -10.01
CA ASN A 174 6.17 -12.53 -8.55
C ASN A 174 5.15 -11.51 -8.01
N LEU A 175 5.18 -10.26 -8.49
CA LEU A 175 4.22 -9.22 -8.09
C LEU A 175 2.80 -9.58 -8.52
N ARG A 176 2.59 -10.10 -9.73
CA ARG A 176 1.28 -10.57 -10.20
C ARG A 176 0.73 -11.71 -9.36
N ASP A 177 1.58 -12.69 -9.03
CA ASP A 177 1.21 -13.83 -8.19
C ASP A 177 0.84 -13.37 -6.77
N TYR A 178 1.58 -12.39 -6.23
CA TYR A 178 1.28 -11.78 -4.93
C TYR A 178 -0.07 -11.05 -4.93
N ILE A 179 -0.35 -10.25 -5.96
CA ILE A 179 -1.66 -9.58 -6.15
C ILE A 179 -2.78 -10.62 -6.26
N ALA A 180 -2.60 -11.64 -7.10
CA ALA A 180 -3.60 -12.69 -7.29
C ALA A 180 -3.91 -13.44 -5.99
N LYS A 181 -2.94 -13.59 -5.10
CA LYS A 181 -3.10 -14.27 -3.82
C LYS A 181 -3.77 -13.40 -2.76
N TYR A 182 -3.36 -12.15 -2.62
CA TYR A 182 -3.72 -11.32 -1.46
C TYR A 182 -4.66 -10.16 -1.77
N TYR A 183 -4.66 -9.63 -3.00
CA TYR A 183 -5.46 -8.46 -3.39
C TYR A 183 -6.86 -8.89 -3.85
N GLN A 184 -7.54 -9.60 -2.96
CA GLN A 184 -8.91 -10.07 -3.18
C GLN A 184 -9.87 -9.29 -2.30
N PRO A 185 -11.08 -8.93 -2.76
CA PRO A 185 -12.03 -8.14 -2.00
C PRO A 185 -12.30 -8.68 -0.59
N GLN A 186 -12.39 -10.02 -0.43
CA GLN A 186 -12.62 -10.66 0.87
C GLN A 186 -11.44 -10.51 1.84
N ASN A 187 -10.25 -10.15 1.36
CA ASN A 187 -9.04 -9.89 2.14
C ASN A 187 -8.78 -8.38 2.34
N MET A 188 -9.79 -7.55 2.08
CA MET A 188 -9.67 -6.10 2.12
C MET A 188 -10.73 -5.45 3.00
N LEU A 189 -10.37 -4.28 3.52
CA LEU A 189 -11.26 -3.37 4.24
C LEU A 189 -11.17 -1.97 3.62
N LEU A 190 -12.29 -1.47 3.16
CA LEU A 190 -12.43 -0.08 2.73
C LEU A 190 -13.00 0.75 3.88
N VAL A 191 -12.26 1.78 4.30
CA VAL A 191 -12.69 2.74 5.31
C VAL A 191 -12.88 4.09 4.65
N VAL A 192 -14.06 4.67 4.81
CA VAL A 192 -14.41 6.01 4.29
C VAL A 192 -14.90 6.87 5.44
N VAL A 193 -14.25 8.00 5.64
CA VAL A 193 -14.59 8.96 6.70
C VAL A 193 -14.77 10.34 6.07
N GLY A 194 -15.91 10.98 6.32
CA GLY A 194 -16.13 12.33 5.82
C GLY A 194 -17.60 12.70 5.64
N ASN A 195 -17.79 13.73 4.85
CA ASN A 195 -19.11 14.34 4.61
C ASN A 195 -19.79 13.73 3.38
#